data_0733b0aadb14f1597a8a22724a050515
#
_entry.id   0733b0aadb14f1597a8a22724a050515
#
_cell.length_a   1.000
_cell.length_b   1.000
_cell.length_c   1.000
_cell.angle_alpha   90.00
_cell.angle_beta   90.00
_cell.angle_gamma   90.00
#
_symmetry.space_group_name_H-M   'P 1'
#
loop_
_entity.id
_entity.type
_entity.pdbx_description
1 polymer ?
#
loop_
_entity_poly.entity_id
_entity_poly.type
_entity_poly.pdbx_seq_one_letter_code
_entity_poly.pdbx_strand_id
1 'polypeptide(L)'
;MKSGFDLLRVPWRARSFPVLLCGWLLLTGCGQAEPVKAGTTARAAHASDTLFSGPVLSFSVDIAPAQMDSLRREPRKSVPATLRSGTNVWESVGVRVKGAAGSTRSIDDLPALTLNVDKFKVGQKVYGLDKLHLNNSVQDPSRMSEIICADLYRRAGVPACRGTHALVRLNGRELGLYVLKEGFDKSFLKRNFADASGNLYDGGFLRDIDQQLELDAGKEPPDWKDLQALNAACQIPDAGLRRAQLARMVDVERFITYTALQVMTEDWDGYPCNRNNYRLYHEPSANRFIFLPHGMDQMFRHDGMPIDRGFEGIVAAQFFQDSEWRTAYFNRIESLLTNVFTTNSILPSFDATTQRLEAVLALVPKDEAEGIRASVRDLRGRIVDRTRNLQQQIAGRPRPTQLAPDGSIQLANWQSKNATGNGGSGTQRDALAGPEAIRMDLLQPGQPSLRLRLRLPAGAYRFEGRGRTKDLDSPADAKGVGLGLRISGMIRTPGLVGTSDWQPLGFEFKLEGETEVELIAEVRGQKGSGWFDTRAFRLRRK
;
A
#
# COMPACT_ATOMS: atom_id res chain seq x y z
N MET A 1 -31.16 58.45 6.47
CA MET A 1 -30.14 59.08 7.34
C MET A 1 -28.86 58.30 7.07
N LYS A 2 -27.96 58.70 6.15
CA LYS A 2 -26.81 59.61 6.27
C LYS A 2 -26.06 59.31 7.55
N SER A 3 -24.82 58.80 7.56
CA SER A 3 -23.53 59.33 7.12
C SER A 3 -22.49 58.22 7.36
N GLY A 4 -21.45 57.95 6.65
CA GLY A 4 -20.49 58.81 6.01
C GLY A 4 -19.10 58.73 6.67
N PHE A 5 -18.05 58.37 5.84
CA PHE A 5 -16.63 58.75 5.95
C PHE A 5 -15.71 57.95 6.82
N ASP A 6 -14.45 57.71 6.52
CA ASP A 6 -13.48 58.47 5.69
C ASP A 6 -12.30 57.63 5.23
N LEU A 7 -11.73 58.00 4.10
CA LEU A 7 -10.51 57.53 3.49
C LEU A 7 -9.29 58.23 4.10
N LEU A 8 -8.29 57.53 4.56
CA LEU A 8 -6.94 58.09 4.76
C LEU A 8 -5.93 57.41 3.83
N ARG A 9 -5.48 58.18 2.85
CA ARG A 9 -4.31 57.94 2.02
C ARG A 9 -3.05 58.23 2.81
N VAL A 10 -2.02 57.36 2.71
CA VAL A 10 -0.64 57.65 3.12
C VAL A 10 0.27 57.37 1.92
N PRO A 11 1.25 58.24 1.62
CA PRO A 11 1.94 58.27 0.33
C PRO A 11 3.16 57.33 0.24
N TRP A 12 3.34 56.81 -0.96
CA TRP A 12 4.58 56.10 -1.35
C TRP A 12 5.78 57.01 -1.40
N ARG A 13 6.85 56.66 -0.67
CA ARG A 13 8.20 57.19 -0.92
C ARG A 13 9.04 56.13 -1.66
N ALA A 14 9.39 56.44 -2.88
CA ALA A 14 10.38 55.75 -3.66
C ALA A 14 11.77 55.90 -3.01
N ARG A 15 12.48 54.81 -2.80
CA ARG A 15 13.94 54.81 -2.56
C ARG A 15 14.62 54.03 -3.67
N SER A 16 15.43 54.76 -4.43
CA SER A 16 16.32 54.29 -5.44
C SER A 16 17.47 53.47 -4.85
N PHE A 17 17.78 52.30 -5.42
CA PHE A 17 19.04 51.59 -5.21
C PHE A 17 19.80 51.49 -6.52
N PRO A 18 21.14 51.63 -6.49
CA PRO A 18 21.97 51.70 -7.69
C PRO A 18 22.21 50.32 -8.30
N VAL A 19 22.26 50.31 -9.63
CA VAL A 19 22.67 49.19 -10.49
C VAL A 19 24.16 49.02 -10.40
N LEU A 20 24.65 47.88 -9.95
CA LEU A 20 26.04 47.42 -10.12
C LEU A 20 26.07 46.36 -11.21
N LEU A 21 26.63 46.71 -12.33
CA LEU A 21 27.06 45.79 -13.38
C LEU A 21 28.23 44.95 -12.84
N CYS A 22 28.11 43.65 -12.85
CA CYS A 22 29.25 42.76 -12.78
C CYS A 22 29.15 41.68 -13.86
N GLY A 23 30.27 41.53 -14.55
CA GLY A 23 30.39 40.86 -15.83
C GLY A 23 30.21 39.34 -15.79
N TRP A 24 29.88 38.84 -16.94
CA TRP A 24 29.78 37.41 -17.27
C TRP A 24 31.19 36.81 -17.38
N LEU A 25 31.43 35.77 -16.58
CA LEU A 25 32.48 34.79 -16.83
C LEU A 25 31.80 33.43 -16.98
N LEU A 26 31.79 32.95 -18.22
CA LEU A 26 31.44 31.57 -18.57
C LEU A 26 32.53 30.65 -18.04
N LEU A 27 32.19 29.80 -17.05
CA LEU A 27 32.96 28.62 -16.71
C LEU A 27 32.02 27.41 -16.83
N THR A 28 32.26 26.66 -17.90
CA THR A 28 31.75 25.30 -18.09
C THR A 28 32.40 24.38 -17.05
N GLY A 29 31.70 24.08 -16.01
CA GLY A 29 32.08 23.08 -15.02
C GLY A 29 31.05 21.96 -15.02
N CYS A 30 31.41 20.82 -15.60
CA CYS A 30 30.66 19.56 -15.49
C CYS A 30 30.82 19.08 -14.04
N GLY A 31 29.87 19.44 -13.16
CA GLY A 31 29.82 19.00 -11.79
C GLY A 31 29.24 17.58 -11.74
N GLN A 32 30.10 16.59 -11.54
CA GLN A 32 29.68 15.26 -11.09
C GLN A 32 29.01 15.43 -9.73
N ALA A 33 27.75 15.01 -9.62
CA ALA A 33 27.06 14.90 -8.34
C ALA A 33 27.79 13.85 -7.49
N GLU A 34 28.44 14.28 -6.42
CA GLU A 34 28.99 13.36 -5.42
C GLU A 34 27.84 12.57 -4.79
N PRO A 35 28.00 11.25 -4.59
CA PRO A 35 27.01 10.45 -3.87
C PRO A 35 26.94 10.97 -2.44
N VAL A 36 25.74 11.34 -2.02
CA VAL A 36 25.42 11.64 -0.61
C VAL A 36 25.85 10.44 0.22
N LYS A 37 26.95 10.56 0.94
CA LYS A 37 27.38 9.58 1.94
C LYS A 37 26.29 9.53 3.00
N ALA A 38 25.49 8.46 3.00
CA ALA A 38 24.66 8.10 4.11
C ALA A 38 25.59 7.91 5.33
N GLY A 39 25.61 8.92 6.19
CA GLY A 39 26.32 8.86 7.47
C GLY A 39 25.65 7.82 8.34
N THR A 40 26.13 6.58 8.30
CA THR A 40 25.90 5.58 9.33
C THR A 40 26.64 6.04 10.59
N THR A 41 26.05 6.98 11.35
CA THR A 41 26.37 7.12 12.76
C THR A 41 26.01 5.78 13.39
N ALA A 42 27.01 5.06 13.91
CA ALA A 42 26.81 3.84 14.67
C ALA A 42 25.86 4.17 15.83
N ARG A 43 24.59 3.79 15.67
CA ARG A 43 23.55 4.01 16.68
C ARG A 43 23.91 3.17 17.89
N ALA A 44 24.01 3.78 19.07
CA ALA A 44 24.25 3.07 20.31
C ALA A 44 23.25 1.90 20.41
N ALA A 45 23.76 0.67 20.64
CA ALA A 45 22.93 -0.52 20.73
C ALA A 45 21.94 -0.34 21.91
N HIS A 46 20.64 -0.34 21.59
CA HIS A 46 19.61 -0.29 22.63
C HIS A 46 19.50 -1.64 23.31
N ALA A 47 19.21 -1.66 24.63
CA ALA A 47 18.97 -2.89 25.39
C ALA A 47 17.92 -3.79 24.73
N SER A 48 16.96 -3.20 24.01
CA SER A 48 15.96 -3.92 23.22
C SER A 48 16.52 -4.65 22.00
N ASP A 49 17.68 -4.25 21.46
CA ASP A 49 18.26 -4.92 20.28
C ASP A 49 18.71 -6.35 20.66
N THR A 50 19.25 -6.53 21.86
CA THR A 50 19.62 -7.85 22.39
C THR A 50 18.40 -8.78 22.50
N LEU A 51 17.22 -8.24 22.87
CA LEU A 51 15.97 -9.02 22.95
C LEU A 51 15.57 -9.60 21.59
N PHE A 52 15.69 -8.82 20.50
CA PHE A 52 15.21 -9.22 19.17
C PHE A 52 16.27 -9.93 18.32
N SER A 53 17.56 -9.77 18.60
CA SER A 53 18.65 -10.40 17.84
C SER A 53 19.35 -11.56 18.59
N GLY A 54 19.15 -11.63 19.91
CA GLY A 54 19.76 -12.65 20.78
C GLY A 54 19.04 -14.00 20.75
N PRO A 55 19.37 -14.88 21.71
CA PRO A 55 18.71 -16.17 21.86
C PRO A 55 17.24 -15.98 22.25
N VAL A 56 16.43 -17.00 21.96
CA VAL A 56 15.01 -17.05 22.37
C VAL A 56 14.93 -17.12 23.89
N LEU A 57 14.19 -16.19 24.49
CA LEU A 57 14.03 -16.10 25.95
C LEU A 57 12.76 -16.82 26.43
N SER A 58 12.77 -17.23 27.71
CA SER A 58 11.58 -17.72 28.41
C SER A 58 10.98 -16.61 29.27
N PHE A 59 9.67 -16.46 29.21
CA PHE A 59 8.90 -15.53 30.01
C PHE A 59 7.86 -16.26 30.86
N SER A 60 7.87 -16.01 32.16
CA SER A 60 6.80 -16.43 33.07
C SER A 60 5.95 -15.25 33.47
N VAL A 61 4.63 -15.38 33.31
CA VAL A 61 3.63 -14.37 33.70
C VAL A 61 2.85 -14.94 34.88
N ASP A 62 3.00 -14.33 36.05
CA ASP A 62 2.32 -14.74 37.28
C ASP A 62 1.23 -13.74 37.61
N ILE A 63 -0.02 -14.19 37.59
CA ILE A 63 -1.24 -13.40 37.80
C ILE A 63 -1.97 -13.96 39.03
N ALA A 64 -2.26 -13.11 40.00
CA ALA A 64 -2.99 -13.52 41.21
C ALA A 64 -4.42 -14.02 40.89
N PRO A 65 -5.01 -14.95 41.69
CA PRO A 65 -6.30 -15.54 41.39
C PRO A 65 -7.42 -14.53 41.14
N ALA A 66 -7.54 -13.48 41.94
CA ALA A 66 -8.58 -12.46 41.76
C ALA A 66 -8.42 -11.70 40.43
N GLN A 67 -7.18 -11.48 39.95
CA GLN A 67 -6.88 -10.86 38.65
C GLN A 67 -7.14 -11.83 37.48
N MET A 68 -6.91 -13.14 37.66
CA MET A 68 -7.32 -14.15 36.69
C MET A 68 -8.84 -14.15 36.50
N ASP A 69 -9.60 -14.06 37.59
CA ASP A 69 -11.07 -13.96 37.53
C ASP A 69 -11.51 -12.65 36.84
N SER A 70 -10.78 -11.56 37.03
CA SER A 70 -11.03 -10.31 36.33
C SER A 70 -10.80 -10.47 34.82
N LEU A 71 -9.72 -11.10 34.38
CA LEU A 71 -9.44 -11.35 32.96
C LEU A 71 -10.45 -12.32 32.30
N ARG A 72 -11.02 -13.28 33.05
CA ARG A 72 -12.10 -14.13 32.53
C ARG A 72 -13.38 -13.34 32.24
N ARG A 73 -13.69 -12.35 33.08
CA ARG A 73 -14.89 -11.49 32.91
C ARG A 73 -14.65 -10.36 31.92
N GLU A 74 -13.48 -9.71 31.98
CA GLU A 74 -13.12 -8.52 31.21
C GLU A 74 -11.74 -8.72 30.55
N PRO A 75 -11.63 -9.54 29.49
CA PRO A 75 -10.33 -9.95 28.92
C PRO A 75 -9.48 -8.76 28.42
N ARG A 76 -10.11 -7.66 28.02
CA ARG A 76 -9.44 -6.47 27.49
C ARG A 76 -8.99 -5.49 28.56
N LYS A 77 -9.40 -5.65 29.79
CA LYS A 77 -8.98 -4.81 30.92
C LYS A 77 -7.65 -5.29 31.46
N SER A 78 -6.69 -4.38 31.59
CA SER A 78 -5.38 -4.73 32.12
C SER A 78 -5.44 -5.00 33.63
N VAL A 79 -4.80 -6.09 34.05
CA VAL A 79 -4.60 -6.45 35.45
C VAL A 79 -3.10 -6.45 35.79
N PRO A 80 -2.70 -6.19 37.05
CA PRO A 80 -1.31 -6.30 37.46
C PRO A 80 -0.85 -7.77 37.50
N ALA A 81 0.37 -8.00 37.05
CA ALA A 81 1.05 -9.31 37.05
C ALA A 81 2.53 -9.14 37.35
N THR A 82 3.20 -10.22 37.69
CA THR A 82 4.65 -10.32 37.76
C THR A 82 5.17 -11.00 36.49
N LEU A 83 6.09 -10.36 35.79
CA LEU A 83 6.79 -10.91 34.64
C LEU A 83 8.21 -11.34 35.06
N ARG A 84 8.65 -12.52 34.64
CA ARG A 84 10.00 -13.05 34.89
C ARG A 84 10.67 -13.51 33.60
N SER A 85 11.99 -13.28 33.50
CA SER A 85 12.80 -13.84 32.41
C SER A 85 14.25 -14.02 32.91
N GLY A 86 14.70 -15.25 33.02
CA GLY A 86 15.95 -15.59 33.69
C GLY A 86 15.96 -15.09 35.14
N THR A 87 16.95 -14.30 35.51
CA THR A 87 17.07 -13.67 36.84
C THR A 87 16.30 -12.35 36.97
N ASN A 88 15.77 -11.82 35.87
CA ASN A 88 15.04 -10.54 35.88
C ASN A 88 13.59 -10.73 36.33
N VAL A 89 13.12 -9.81 37.16
CA VAL A 89 11.75 -9.77 37.68
C VAL A 89 11.19 -8.35 37.52
N TRP A 90 10.00 -8.24 36.95
CA TRP A 90 9.26 -6.99 36.81
C TRP A 90 7.89 -7.17 37.46
N GLU A 91 7.66 -6.45 38.52
CA GLU A 91 6.39 -6.46 39.24
C GLU A 91 5.42 -5.43 38.68
N SER A 92 4.13 -5.64 38.89
CA SER A 92 3.07 -4.70 38.50
C SER A 92 3.05 -4.41 36.99
N VAL A 93 3.39 -5.38 36.15
CA VAL A 93 3.21 -5.30 34.69
C VAL A 93 1.72 -5.42 34.37
N GLY A 94 1.19 -4.53 33.55
CA GLY A 94 -0.19 -4.59 33.10
C GLY A 94 -0.36 -5.70 32.05
N VAL A 95 -1.17 -6.71 32.32
CA VAL A 95 -1.45 -7.81 31.40
C VAL A 95 -2.91 -7.79 30.99
N ARG A 96 -3.19 -7.94 29.71
CA ARG A 96 -4.54 -8.14 29.15
C ARG A 96 -4.51 -9.15 28.00
N VAL A 97 -5.64 -9.81 27.77
CA VAL A 97 -5.82 -10.67 26.59
C VAL A 97 -5.97 -9.79 25.35
N LYS A 98 -5.35 -10.17 24.25
CA LYS A 98 -5.47 -9.55 22.94
C LYS A 98 -5.93 -10.56 21.88
N GLY A 99 -6.07 -10.10 20.65
CA GLY A 99 -6.53 -10.87 19.50
C GLY A 99 -7.86 -10.33 18.97
N ALA A 100 -8.17 -10.62 17.73
CA ALA A 100 -9.40 -10.26 17.04
C ALA A 100 -10.05 -11.52 16.46
N ALA A 101 -10.86 -11.38 15.42
CA ALA A 101 -11.49 -12.52 14.75
C ALA A 101 -10.46 -13.59 14.35
N GLY A 102 -10.72 -14.83 14.72
CA GLY A 102 -9.85 -15.99 14.44
C GLY A 102 -8.68 -16.19 15.42
N SER A 103 -8.11 -15.13 16.02
CA SER A 103 -6.93 -15.24 16.90
C SER A 103 -7.25 -15.15 18.40
N THR A 104 -8.44 -14.71 18.78
CA THR A 104 -8.83 -14.61 20.21
C THR A 104 -8.95 -15.99 20.84
N ARG A 105 -8.29 -16.17 22.01
CA ARG A 105 -8.44 -17.34 22.90
C ARG A 105 -8.64 -16.85 24.33
N SER A 106 -9.35 -17.64 25.15
CA SER A 106 -9.54 -17.32 26.55
C SER A 106 -8.22 -17.36 27.32
N ILE A 107 -8.18 -16.72 28.49
CA ILE A 107 -7.00 -16.74 29.36
C ILE A 107 -6.67 -18.17 29.86
N ASP A 108 -7.66 -19.06 29.89
CA ASP A 108 -7.53 -20.44 30.33
C ASP A 108 -7.10 -21.39 29.19
N ASP A 109 -7.12 -20.91 27.95
CA ASP A 109 -6.67 -21.65 26.77
C ASP A 109 -5.26 -21.18 26.35
N LEU A 110 -5.04 -20.82 25.10
CA LEU A 110 -3.79 -20.31 24.51
C LEU A 110 -3.92 -18.79 24.23
N PRO A 111 -3.93 -17.91 25.25
CA PRO A 111 -4.22 -16.50 25.08
C PRO A 111 -3.08 -15.76 24.39
N ALA A 112 -3.37 -14.89 23.43
CA ALA A 112 -2.44 -13.84 23.07
C ALA A 112 -2.51 -12.72 24.12
N LEU A 113 -1.35 -12.18 24.53
CA LEU A 113 -1.26 -11.22 25.63
C LEU A 113 -0.64 -9.89 25.18
N THR A 114 -1.14 -8.78 25.73
CA THR A 114 -0.43 -7.49 25.74
C THR A 114 0.15 -7.28 27.13
N LEU A 115 1.43 -7.01 27.18
CA LEU A 115 2.18 -6.63 28.37
C LEU A 115 2.45 -5.12 28.28
N ASN A 116 1.75 -4.32 29.10
CA ASN A 116 2.00 -2.89 29.25
C ASN A 116 2.82 -2.67 30.52
N VAL A 117 4.11 -2.50 30.36
CA VAL A 117 5.12 -2.65 31.41
C VAL A 117 5.04 -1.52 32.42
N ASP A 118 4.71 -0.32 32.00
CA ASP A 118 4.64 0.88 32.85
C ASP A 118 3.22 1.22 33.33
N LYS A 119 2.23 0.38 33.03
CA LYS A 119 0.80 0.64 33.31
C LYS A 119 0.52 0.90 34.80
N PHE A 120 1.10 0.09 35.70
CA PHE A 120 0.91 0.17 37.14
C PHE A 120 2.18 0.60 37.88
N LYS A 121 3.31 0.71 37.18
CA LYS A 121 4.60 1.18 37.71
C LYS A 121 5.26 2.09 36.68
N VAL A 122 4.98 3.38 36.78
CA VAL A 122 5.43 4.40 35.84
C VAL A 122 6.93 4.35 35.61
N GLY A 123 7.37 4.40 34.33
CA GLY A 123 8.77 4.40 33.95
C GLY A 123 9.44 3.03 33.97
N GLN A 124 8.73 1.96 34.35
CA GLN A 124 9.26 0.60 34.28
C GLN A 124 9.43 0.15 32.83
N LYS A 125 10.51 -0.56 32.54
CA LYS A 125 10.82 -1.08 31.21
C LYS A 125 11.29 -2.53 31.25
N VAL A 126 10.87 -3.32 30.27
CA VAL A 126 11.37 -4.68 30.01
C VAL A 126 12.30 -4.60 28.80
N TYR A 127 13.60 -4.85 29.01
CA TYR A 127 14.63 -4.69 27.99
C TYR A 127 14.56 -3.34 27.24
N GLY A 128 14.21 -2.26 27.97
CA GLY A 128 14.09 -0.90 27.41
C GLY A 128 12.77 -0.60 26.70
N LEU A 129 11.78 -1.50 26.75
CA LEU A 129 10.47 -1.35 26.11
C LEU A 129 9.35 -1.12 27.12
N ASP A 130 8.36 -0.32 26.75
CA ASP A 130 7.19 0.00 27.57
C ASP A 130 6.03 -0.99 27.31
N LYS A 131 5.96 -1.57 26.10
CA LYS A 131 4.89 -2.46 25.68
C LYS A 131 5.43 -3.62 24.85
N LEU A 132 4.97 -4.84 25.15
CA LEU A 132 5.26 -6.06 24.41
C LEU A 132 3.95 -6.82 24.10
N HIS A 133 3.97 -7.58 23.04
CA HIS A 133 2.91 -8.52 22.72
C HIS A 133 3.45 -9.95 22.66
N LEU A 134 2.72 -10.87 23.25
CA LEU A 134 2.92 -12.31 23.12
C LEU A 134 1.80 -12.84 22.21
N ASN A 135 2.11 -13.07 20.93
CA ASN A 135 1.15 -13.58 19.96
C ASN A 135 1.16 -15.11 19.99
N ASN A 136 -0.02 -15.71 20.14
CA ASN A 136 -0.21 -17.16 20.19
C ASN A 136 -0.04 -17.85 18.84
N SER A 137 0.03 -17.09 17.75
CA SER A 137 0.27 -17.54 16.36
C SER A 137 -0.67 -18.65 15.86
N VAL A 138 -1.91 -18.67 16.34
CA VAL A 138 -2.91 -19.67 15.90
C VAL A 138 -3.27 -19.56 14.42
N GLN A 139 -2.99 -18.41 13.80
CA GLN A 139 -3.18 -18.17 12.36
C GLN A 139 -1.89 -18.28 11.54
N ASP A 140 -0.73 -18.45 12.18
CA ASP A 140 0.58 -18.69 11.56
C ASP A 140 1.26 -19.92 12.19
N PRO A 141 1.00 -21.13 11.69
CA PRO A 141 1.65 -22.33 12.21
C PRO A 141 3.18 -22.31 12.11
N SER A 142 3.75 -21.50 11.20
CA SER A 142 5.21 -21.34 11.07
C SER A 142 5.80 -20.49 12.19
N ARG A 143 5.01 -19.57 12.77
CA ARG A 143 5.43 -18.54 13.74
C ARG A 143 6.49 -17.59 13.19
N MET A 144 6.59 -17.47 11.86
CA MET A 144 7.65 -16.74 11.17
C MET A 144 7.14 -15.52 10.39
N SER A 145 5.88 -15.56 9.90
CA SER A 145 5.36 -14.58 8.94
C SER A 145 5.52 -13.14 9.43
N GLU A 146 5.09 -12.86 10.66
CA GLU A 146 5.14 -11.50 11.22
C GLU A 146 6.59 -11.01 11.41
N ILE A 147 7.51 -11.89 11.79
CA ILE A 147 8.93 -11.56 11.99
C ILE A 147 9.60 -11.20 10.66
N ILE A 148 9.38 -12.03 9.65
CA ILE A 148 9.98 -11.86 8.31
C ILE A 148 9.38 -10.64 7.59
N CYS A 149 8.06 -10.47 7.64
CA CYS A 149 7.41 -9.30 7.02
C CYS A 149 7.84 -8.00 7.68
N ALA A 150 7.87 -7.93 9.02
CA ALA A 150 8.36 -6.75 9.73
C ALA A 150 9.81 -6.40 9.37
N ASP A 151 10.67 -7.39 9.12
CA ASP A 151 12.04 -7.18 8.63
C ASP A 151 12.05 -6.57 7.22
N LEU A 152 11.22 -7.10 6.31
CA LEU A 152 11.06 -6.56 4.95
C LEU A 152 10.64 -5.07 4.97
N TYR A 153 9.64 -4.71 5.78
CA TYR A 153 9.19 -3.32 5.91
C TYR A 153 10.32 -2.41 6.40
N ARG A 154 11.05 -2.80 7.46
CA ARG A 154 12.16 -1.99 7.99
C ARG A 154 13.27 -1.81 6.97
N ARG A 155 13.65 -2.86 6.23
CA ARG A 155 14.67 -2.80 5.17
C ARG A 155 14.22 -1.93 3.99
N ALA A 156 12.93 -1.83 3.74
CA ALA A 156 12.35 -0.95 2.73
C ALA A 156 12.16 0.51 3.20
N GLY A 157 12.49 0.84 4.46
CA GLY A 157 12.37 2.19 5.02
C GLY A 157 11.00 2.50 5.63
N VAL A 158 10.13 1.49 5.80
CA VAL A 158 8.85 1.63 6.50
C VAL A 158 9.01 1.14 7.94
N PRO A 159 8.77 1.97 8.97
CA PRO A 159 8.86 1.54 10.36
C PRO A 159 7.88 0.40 10.65
N ALA A 160 8.40 -0.66 11.28
CA ALA A 160 7.61 -1.81 11.72
C ALA A 160 8.12 -2.33 13.06
N CYS A 161 7.22 -2.89 13.84
CA CYS A 161 7.54 -3.49 15.13
C CYS A 161 8.49 -4.68 14.95
N ARG A 162 9.52 -4.77 15.80
CA ARG A 162 10.43 -5.92 15.81
C ARG A 162 9.71 -7.13 16.40
N GLY A 163 10.09 -8.32 15.92
CA GLY A 163 9.58 -9.59 16.41
C GLY A 163 10.69 -10.61 16.62
N THR A 164 10.48 -11.52 17.56
CA THR A 164 11.29 -12.70 17.83
C THR A 164 10.40 -13.79 18.43
N HIS A 165 10.96 -14.93 18.80
CA HIS A 165 10.24 -15.98 19.51
C HIS A 165 10.44 -15.85 21.03
N ALA A 166 9.53 -16.44 21.80
CA ALA A 166 9.63 -16.60 23.24
C ALA A 166 8.93 -17.88 23.69
N LEU A 167 9.48 -18.55 24.70
CA LEU A 167 8.77 -19.58 25.44
C LEU A 167 7.97 -18.93 26.57
N VAL A 168 6.70 -19.29 26.72
CA VAL A 168 5.78 -18.59 27.64
C VAL A 168 5.16 -19.55 28.64
N ARG A 169 5.17 -19.14 29.91
CA ARG A 169 4.41 -19.75 31.03
C ARG A 169 3.38 -18.76 31.55
N LEU A 170 2.25 -19.27 31.99
CA LEU A 170 1.22 -18.50 32.68
C LEU A 170 0.80 -19.22 33.96
N ASN A 171 1.11 -18.63 35.14
CA ASN A 171 0.83 -19.25 36.44
C ASN A 171 1.35 -20.70 36.54
N GLY A 172 2.57 -20.96 36.07
CA GLY A 172 3.17 -22.29 36.04
C GLY A 172 2.71 -23.19 34.89
N ARG A 173 1.64 -22.85 34.17
CA ARG A 173 1.17 -23.59 32.99
C ARG A 173 2.05 -23.27 31.78
N GLU A 174 2.63 -24.27 31.13
CA GLU A 174 3.36 -24.09 29.88
C GLU A 174 2.38 -23.72 28.76
N LEU A 175 2.62 -22.59 28.11
CA LEU A 175 1.88 -22.18 26.93
C LEU A 175 2.64 -22.50 25.63
N GLY A 176 3.92 -22.86 25.74
CA GLY A 176 4.77 -23.21 24.60
C GLY A 176 5.39 -22.00 23.89
N LEU A 177 5.54 -22.10 22.58
CA LEU A 177 6.24 -21.13 21.75
C LEU A 177 5.29 -20.03 21.25
N TYR A 178 5.70 -18.77 21.47
CA TYR A 178 4.99 -17.56 21.06
C TYR A 178 5.85 -16.69 20.14
N VAL A 179 5.22 -15.84 19.35
CA VAL A 179 5.90 -14.70 18.73
C VAL A 179 5.85 -13.53 19.71
N LEU A 180 7.02 -13.12 20.19
CA LEU A 180 7.23 -11.92 21.00
C LEU A 180 7.39 -10.73 20.06
N LYS A 181 6.54 -9.73 20.20
CA LYS A 181 6.51 -8.55 19.35
C LYS A 181 6.63 -7.27 20.18
N GLU A 182 7.37 -6.30 19.66
CA GLU A 182 7.37 -4.93 20.15
C GLU A 182 5.98 -4.29 20.06
N GLY A 183 5.60 -3.51 21.05
CA GLY A 183 4.36 -2.74 21.00
C GLY A 183 4.52 -1.41 20.25
N PHE A 184 3.42 -0.90 19.73
CA PHE A 184 3.33 0.49 19.29
C PHE A 184 3.15 1.37 20.52
N ASP A 185 4.16 2.16 20.85
CA ASP A 185 4.23 3.02 22.03
C ASP A 185 5.22 4.17 21.82
N LYS A 186 5.43 4.97 22.87
CA LYS A 186 6.39 6.08 22.82
C LYS A 186 7.83 5.62 22.56
N SER A 187 8.23 4.42 23.01
CA SER A 187 9.56 3.88 22.75
C SER A 187 9.74 3.54 21.27
N PHE A 188 8.72 2.95 20.64
CA PHE A 188 8.67 2.72 19.19
C PHE A 188 8.76 4.04 18.42
N LEU A 189 7.95 5.05 18.80
CA LEU A 189 7.96 6.36 18.13
C LEU A 189 9.33 7.03 18.24
N LYS A 190 9.93 7.10 19.43
CA LYS A 190 11.26 7.69 19.65
C LYS A 190 12.37 7.03 18.85
N ARG A 191 12.25 5.73 18.56
CA ARG A 191 13.25 5.01 17.77
C ARG A 191 13.11 5.30 16.28
N ASN A 192 11.91 5.56 15.78
CA ASN A 192 11.63 5.62 14.36
C ASN A 192 11.37 7.02 13.81
N PHE A 193 11.05 8.00 14.66
CA PHE A 193 10.65 9.35 14.24
C PHE A 193 11.44 10.42 14.96
N ALA A 194 11.60 11.57 14.32
CA ALA A 194 12.27 12.73 14.89
C ALA A 194 11.47 13.34 16.03
N ASP A 195 10.15 13.39 15.89
CA ASP A 195 9.22 13.82 16.94
C ASP A 195 8.28 12.67 17.31
N ALA A 196 8.28 12.29 18.57
CA ALA A 196 7.45 11.21 19.12
C ALA A 196 6.22 11.72 19.89
N SER A 197 5.89 13.00 19.76
CA SER A 197 4.78 13.64 20.49
C SER A 197 3.44 13.60 19.76
N GLY A 198 3.44 13.15 18.50
CA GLY A 198 2.25 13.10 17.65
C GLY A 198 1.24 12.02 18.01
N ASN A 199 0.10 12.07 17.35
CA ASN A 199 -0.98 11.11 17.53
C ASN A 199 -0.68 9.81 16.79
N LEU A 200 -0.72 8.70 17.52
CA LEU A 200 -0.65 7.34 16.98
C LEU A 200 -2.00 6.65 17.15
N TYR A 201 -2.66 6.37 16.06
CA TYR A 201 -3.98 5.75 16.03
C TYR A 201 -3.92 4.26 15.74
N ASP A 202 -4.77 3.48 16.42
CA ASP A 202 -5.10 2.10 16.08
C ASP A 202 -6.21 2.11 15.01
N GLY A 203 -5.95 1.53 13.85
CA GLY A 203 -6.93 1.41 12.78
C GLY A 203 -8.16 0.56 13.14
N GLY A 204 -8.06 -0.22 14.23
CA GLY A 204 -9.18 -1.07 14.69
C GLY A 204 -9.51 -2.17 13.69
N PHE A 205 -10.77 -2.58 13.68
CA PHE A 205 -11.28 -3.62 12.79
C PHE A 205 -12.23 -3.01 11.74
N LEU A 206 -11.84 -3.08 10.47
CA LEU A 206 -12.58 -2.55 9.31
C LEU A 206 -12.89 -1.05 9.42
N ARG A 207 -12.07 -0.28 10.12
CA ARG A 207 -12.21 1.17 10.28
C ARG A 207 -11.26 1.91 9.35
N ASP A 208 -11.61 3.17 9.06
CA ASP A 208 -10.76 4.05 8.25
C ASP A 208 -10.76 5.47 8.83
N ILE A 209 -10.06 6.39 8.19
CA ILE A 209 -9.85 7.78 8.61
C ILE A 209 -11.13 8.64 8.69
N ASP A 210 -12.24 8.15 8.16
CA ASP A 210 -13.57 8.77 8.28
C ASP A 210 -14.25 8.48 9.62
N GLN A 211 -13.61 7.70 10.50
CA GLN A 211 -14.13 7.28 11.80
C GLN A 211 -13.20 7.74 12.94
N GLN A 212 -13.73 7.70 14.16
CA GLN A 212 -12.95 7.95 15.37
C GLN A 212 -12.10 6.72 15.69
N LEU A 213 -10.82 6.77 15.35
CA LEU A 213 -9.87 5.70 15.67
C LEU A 213 -9.42 5.78 17.13
N GLU A 214 -9.07 4.63 17.72
CA GLU A 214 -8.51 4.59 19.07
C GLU A 214 -7.11 5.21 19.10
N LEU A 215 -6.77 5.94 20.16
CA LEU A 215 -5.46 6.54 20.35
C LEU A 215 -4.55 5.58 21.14
N ASP A 216 -3.48 5.08 20.51
CA ASP A 216 -2.44 4.27 21.17
C ASP A 216 -1.40 5.15 21.90
N ALA A 217 -1.12 6.36 21.37
CA ALA A 217 -0.28 7.40 22.00
C ALA A 217 -0.62 8.76 21.38
N GLY A 218 -0.38 9.85 22.13
CA GLY A 218 -0.62 11.21 21.65
C GLY A 218 -1.30 12.09 22.69
N LYS A 219 -2.03 13.10 22.22
CA LYS A 219 -2.75 14.06 23.05
C LYS A 219 -4.11 13.51 23.47
N GLU A 220 -4.31 13.36 24.75
CA GLU A 220 -5.58 12.96 25.35
C GLU A 220 -6.38 14.17 25.89
N PRO A 221 -7.71 14.23 25.73
CA PRO A 221 -8.52 13.36 24.86
C PRO A 221 -8.28 13.67 23.38
N PRO A 222 -8.43 12.67 22.47
CA PRO A 222 -8.28 12.88 21.04
C PRO A 222 -9.42 13.77 20.51
N ASP A 223 -9.10 14.69 19.58
CA ASP A 223 -10.11 15.53 18.91
C ASP A 223 -10.33 15.13 17.44
N TRP A 224 -9.53 14.19 16.94
CA TRP A 224 -9.55 13.64 15.57
C TRP A 224 -9.53 14.68 14.43
N LYS A 225 -9.19 15.95 14.70
CA LYS A 225 -9.18 17.00 13.68
C LYS A 225 -8.18 16.74 12.57
N ASP A 226 -7.07 16.12 12.90
CA ASP A 226 -6.05 15.70 11.94
C ASP A 226 -6.58 14.61 11.00
N LEU A 227 -7.29 13.59 11.51
CA LEU A 227 -7.95 12.57 10.67
C LEU A 227 -9.06 13.17 9.81
N GLN A 228 -9.88 14.08 10.38
CA GLN A 228 -10.92 14.79 9.63
C GLN A 228 -10.33 15.61 8.48
N ALA A 229 -9.21 16.30 8.72
CA ALA A 229 -8.49 17.05 7.69
C ALA A 229 -7.95 16.13 6.57
N LEU A 230 -7.38 14.97 6.95
CA LEU A 230 -6.91 13.97 5.97
C LEU A 230 -8.07 13.41 5.14
N ASN A 231 -9.18 13.07 5.79
CA ASN A 231 -10.39 12.59 5.09
C ASN A 231 -10.95 13.66 4.15
N ALA A 232 -11.04 14.92 4.59
CA ALA A 232 -11.48 16.03 3.74
C ALA A 232 -10.58 16.21 2.52
N ALA A 233 -9.26 16.04 2.67
CA ALA A 233 -8.32 16.09 1.54
C ALA A 233 -8.59 14.98 0.52
N CYS A 234 -8.95 13.77 0.96
CA CYS A 234 -9.34 12.66 0.09
C CYS A 234 -10.63 12.93 -0.71
N GLN A 235 -11.52 13.78 -0.20
CA GLN A 235 -12.81 14.09 -0.81
C GLN A 235 -12.76 15.28 -1.80
N ILE A 236 -11.60 15.93 -1.99
CA ILE A 236 -11.46 17.04 -2.97
C ILE A 236 -11.78 16.50 -4.37
N PRO A 237 -12.79 17.08 -5.09
CA PRO A 237 -13.22 16.56 -6.39
C PRO A 237 -12.15 16.70 -7.49
N ASP A 238 -11.42 17.81 -7.50
CA ASP A 238 -10.34 18.04 -8.46
C ASP A 238 -9.13 17.16 -8.13
N ALA A 239 -8.72 16.34 -9.10
CA ALA A 239 -7.64 15.36 -8.91
C ALA A 239 -6.28 16.02 -8.66
N GLY A 240 -5.99 17.16 -9.32
CA GLY A 240 -4.71 17.87 -9.14
C GLY A 240 -4.62 18.53 -7.77
N LEU A 241 -5.69 19.19 -7.32
CA LEU A 241 -5.76 19.79 -5.98
C LEU A 241 -5.73 18.72 -4.90
N ARG A 242 -6.46 17.62 -5.07
CA ARG A 242 -6.45 16.47 -4.15
C ARG A 242 -5.04 15.92 -4.00
N ARG A 243 -4.35 15.64 -5.11
CA ARG A 243 -2.96 15.17 -5.11
C ARG A 243 -2.04 16.14 -4.37
N ALA A 244 -2.10 17.43 -4.69
CA ALA A 244 -1.28 18.45 -4.05
C ALA A 244 -1.52 18.53 -2.54
N GLN A 245 -2.76 18.42 -2.09
CA GLN A 245 -3.10 18.44 -0.67
C GLN A 245 -2.64 17.17 0.05
N LEU A 246 -2.90 15.98 -0.50
CA LEU A 246 -2.46 14.71 0.06
C LEU A 246 -0.92 14.61 0.12
N ALA A 247 -0.21 15.14 -0.88
CA ALA A 247 1.26 15.19 -0.87
C ALA A 247 1.86 16.02 0.28
N ARG A 248 1.10 16.97 0.82
CA ARG A 248 1.50 17.75 2.01
C ARG A 248 1.19 17.03 3.32
N MET A 249 0.18 16.16 3.33
CA MET A 249 -0.34 15.53 4.53
C MET A 249 0.15 14.10 4.74
N VAL A 250 0.57 13.40 3.69
CA VAL A 250 1.02 12.00 3.74
C VAL A 250 2.49 11.92 3.34
N ASP A 251 3.26 11.07 4.01
CA ASP A 251 4.57 10.66 3.53
C ASP A 251 4.39 9.76 2.30
N VAL A 252 4.33 10.38 1.12
CA VAL A 252 3.93 9.75 -0.14
C VAL A 252 4.84 8.58 -0.49
N GLU A 253 6.16 8.75 -0.41
CA GLU A 253 7.13 7.72 -0.76
C GLU A 253 6.99 6.50 0.17
N ARG A 254 6.87 6.76 1.46
CA ARG A 254 6.71 5.71 2.47
C ARG A 254 5.36 5.02 2.35
N PHE A 255 4.28 5.76 2.04
CA PHE A 255 2.96 5.18 1.82
C PHE A 255 2.91 4.28 0.58
N ILE A 256 3.53 4.71 -0.53
CA ILE A 256 3.67 3.89 -1.74
C ILE A 256 4.46 2.62 -1.43
N THR A 257 5.56 2.72 -0.66
CA THR A 257 6.35 1.56 -0.24
C THR A 257 5.56 0.62 0.67
N TYR A 258 4.82 1.17 1.63
CA TYR A 258 3.92 0.43 2.51
C TYR A 258 2.88 -0.36 1.71
N THR A 259 2.17 0.31 0.80
CA THR A 259 1.15 -0.31 -0.05
C THR A 259 1.73 -1.38 -0.98
N ALA A 260 2.91 -1.12 -1.56
CA ALA A 260 3.62 -2.10 -2.39
C ALA A 260 3.95 -3.37 -1.60
N LEU A 261 4.51 -3.24 -0.40
CA LEU A 261 4.83 -4.39 0.44
C LEU A 261 3.58 -5.15 0.91
N GLN A 262 2.46 -4.48 1.20
CA GLN A 262 1.19 -5.14 1.51
C GLN A 262 0.79 -6.11 0.40
N VAL A 263 0.83 -5.66 -0.85
CA VAL A 263 0.52 -6.49 -2.00
C VAL A 263 1.59 -7.55 -2.26
N MET A 264 2.88 -7.20 -2.12
CA MET A 264 3.98 -8.14 -2.36
C MET A 264 4.01 -9.28 -1.35
N THR A 265 3.64 -9.05 -0.11
CA THR A 265 3.52 -10.07 0.95
C THR A 265 2.16 -10.76 0.98
N GLU A 266 1.25 -10.42 0.06
CA GLU A 266 -0.12 -10.94 0.00
C GLU A 266 -0.93 -10.65 1.27
N ASP A 267 -0.74 -9.46 1.85
CA ASP A 267 -1.51 -8.98 2.98
C ASP A 267 -2.92 -8.57 2.54
N TRP A 268 -3.78 -9.58 2.44
CA TRP A 268 -5.17 -9.40 2.01
C TRP A 268 -6.02 -8.64 3.02
N ASP A 269 -5.62 -8.68 4.29
CA ASP A 269 -6.34 -8.10 5.43
C ASP A 269 -5.73 -6.76 5.89
N GLY A 270 -4.71 -6.27 5.19
CA GLY A 270 -4.07 -4.99 5.49
C GLY A 270 -4.91 -3.77 5.08
N TYR A 271 -4.46 -2.57 5.48
CA TYR A 271 -5.18 -1.31 5.24
C TYR A 271 -5.61 -1.10 3.77
N PRO A 272 -4.71 -1.22 2.77
CA PRO A 272 -5.11 -0.95 1.39
C PRO A 272 -6.21 -1.89 0.89
N CYS A 273 -6.21 -3.13 1.35
CA CYS A 273 -7.07 -4.19 0.84
C CYS A 273 -8.38 -4.36 1.61
N ASN A 274 -8.36 -4.13 2.93
CA ASN A 274 -9.49 -4.43 3.81
C ASN A 274 -9.64 -3.46 5.00
N ARG A 275 -8.92 -2.34 5.02
CA ARG A 275 -8.99 -1.32 6.08
C ARG A 275 -8.77 -1.91 7.49
N ASN A 276 -7.82 -2.84 7.60
CA ASN A 276 -7.52 -3.56 8.83
C ASN A 276 -6.01 -3.62 9.06
N ASN A 277 -5.56 -4.12 10.18
CA ASN A 277 -4.15 -4.42 10.47
C ASN A 277 -3.18 -3.28 10.18
N TYR A 278 -3.47 -2.06 10.66
CA TYR A 278 -2.57 -0.92 10.50
C TYR A 278 -2.53 -0.02 11.73
N ARG A 279 -1.48 0.80 11.82
CA ARG A 279 -1.40 1.97 12.68
C ARG A 279 -1.17 3.20 11.82
N LEU A 280 -1.66 4.33 12.27
CA LEU A 280 -1.52 5.61 11.59
C LEU A 280 -0.87 6.60 12.54
N TYR A 281 0.33 7.06 12.20
CA TYR A 281 1.06 8.06 12.99
C TYR A 281 1.03 9.42 12.28
N HIS A 282 0.57 10.45 12.98
CA HIS A 282 0.67 11.83 12.54
C HIS A 282 1.92 12.45 13.18
N GLU A 283 3.02 12.51 12.42
CA GLU A 283 4.32 13.01 12.86
C GLU A 283 4.33 14.54 12.84
N PRO A 284 4.51 15.24 13.99
CA PRO A 284 4.30 16.68 14.07
C PRO A 284 5.37 17.50 13.35
N SER A 285 6.64 17.10 13.39
CA SER A 285 7.74 17.90 12.84
C SER A 285 7.67 18.02 11.32
N ALA A 286 7.23 16.98 10.62
CA ALA A 286 6.99 16.99 9.19
C ALA A 286 5.53 17.30 8.84
N ASN A 287 4.63 17.29 9.85
CA ASN A 287 3.17 17.41 9.68
C ASN A 287 2.63 16.40 8.64
N ARG A 288 3.03 15.12 8.79
CA ARG A 288 2.69 14.06 7.84
C ARG A 288 2.16 12.81 8.51
N PHE A 289 1.20 12.17 7.86
CA PHE A 289 0.71 10.87 8.23
C PHE A 289 1.59 9.76 7.67
N ILE A 290 1.91 8.78 8.53
CA ILE A 290 2.70 7.59 8.20
C ILE A 290 1.90 6.35 8.57
N PHE A 291 1.65 5.48 7.57
CA PHE A 291 1.00 4.20 7.78
C PHE A 291 2.04 3.15 8.20
N LEU A 292 1.68 2.35 9.21
CA LEU A 292 2.56 1.35 9.81
C LEU A 292 1.88 -0.03 9.77
N PRO A 293 2.60 -1.10 9.38
CA PRO A 293 2.02 -2.43 9.26
C PRO A 293 1.79 -3.07 10.64
N HIS A 294 0.71 -3.83 10.75
CA HIS A 294 0.34 -4.61 11.94
C HIS A 294 -0.30 -5.94 11.53
N GLY A 295 -0.32 -6.95 12.42
CA GLY A 295 -1.08 -8.20 12.22
C GLY A 295 -0.67 -9.01 10.99
N MET A 296 0.63 -9.13 10.73
CA MET A 296 1.19 -9.79 9.54
C MET A 296 1.39 -11.31 9.75
N ASP A 297 0.41 -12.02 10.27
CA ASP A 297 0.47 -13.45 10.56
C ASP A 297 -0.08 -14.34 9.43
N GLN A 298 -0.84 -13.81 8.48
CA GLN A 298 -1.42 -14.55 7.36
C GLN A 298 -0.84 -14.17 6.00
N MET A 299 0.49 -14.00 5.94
CA MET A 299 1.18 -13.57 4.72
C MET A 299 1.56 -14.73 3.79
N PHE A 300 1.83 -14.41 2.53
CA PHE A 300 2.30 -15.36 1.50
C PHE A 300 1.33 -16.54 1.28
N ARG A 301 0.08 -16.28 0.95
CA ARG A 301 -1.00 -17.28 0.90
C ARG A 301 -1.13 -18.08 -0.39
N HIS A 302 -0.23 -18.06 -1.34
CA HIS A 302 -0.30 -18.76 -2.64
C HIS A 302 -1.49 -18.39 -3.53
N ASP A 303 -2.16 -17.32 -3.29
CA ASP A 303 -3.29 -16.88 -4.12
C ASP A 303 -2.88 -16.02 -5.32
N GLY A 304 -1.58 -15.70 -5.42
CA GLY A 304 -1.03 -14.94 -6.54
C GLY A 304 -1.59 -13.53 -6.65
N MET A 305 -1.82 -12.86 -5.53
CA MET A 305 -2.43 -11.54 -5.47
C MET A 305 -1.94 -10.61 -6.58
N PRO A 306 -2.85 -10.08 -7.44
CA PRO A 306 -2.48 -9.17 -8.52
C PRO A 306 -1.89 -7.86 -8.01
N ILE A 307 -0.81 -7.39 -8.66
CA ILE A 307 -0.18 -6.11 -8.29
C ILE A 307 -1.00 -4.89 -8.75
N ASP A 308 -1.94 -5.07 -9.66
CA ASP A 308 -2.81 -4.02 -10.22
C ASP A 308 -4.25 -4.05 -9.66
N ARG A 309 -4.43 -4.72 -8.52
CA ARG A 309 -5.74 -4.76 -7.84
C ARG A 309 -6.20 -3.38 -7.39
N GLY A 310 -7.51 -3.18 -7.27
CA GLY A 310 -8.09 -2.01 -6.61
C GLY A 310 -7.86 -2.05 -5.08
N PHE A 311 -7.94 -0.88 -4.45
CA PHE A 311 -7.81 -0.73 -3.01
C PHE A 311 -9.08 -0.17 -2.38
N GLU A 312 -9.39 -0.61 -1.16
CA GLU A 312 -10.58 -0.21 -0.40
C GLU A 312 -10.29 0.90 0.60
N GLY A 313 -9.08 0.95 1.17
CA GLY A 313 -8.70 2.01 2.09
C GLY A 313 -8.82 3.39 1.43
N ILE A 314 -9.45 4.36 2.12
CA ILE A 314 -9.79 5.69 1.56
C ILE A 314 -8.55 6.35 0.96
N VAL A 315 -7.44 6.43 1.70
CA VAL A 315 -6.19 7.03 1.20
C VAL A 315 -5.60 6.19 0.07
N ALA A 316 -5.57 4.87 0.22
CA ALA A 316 -5.00 3.96 -0.78
C ALA A 316 -5.76 4.02 -2.12
N ALA A 317 -7.10 4.11 -2.09
CA ALA A 317 -7.92 4.26 -3.28
C ALA A 317 -7.59 5.57 -4.04
N GLN A 318 -7.39 6.69 -3.33
CA GLN A 318 -7.02 7.97 -3.96
C GLN A 318 -5.63 7.90 -4.60
N PHE A 319 -4.66 7.29 -3.90
CA PHE A 319 -3.30 7.09 -4.44
C PHE A 319 -3.29 6.22 -5.68
N PHE A 320 -4.05 5.13 -5.70
CA PHE A 320 -4.06 4.22 -6.84
C PHE A 320 -4.87 4.75 -8.03
N GLN A 321 -5.84 5.62 -7.80
CA GLN A 321 -6.57 6.32 -8.88
C GLN A 321 -5.72 7.39 -9.55
N ASP A 322 -4.80 8.03 -8.82
CA ASP A 322 -3.87 9.00 -9.39
C ASP A 322 -2.83 8.31 -10.28
N SER A 323 -2.69 8.77 -11.52
CA SER A 323 -1.85 8.12 -12.53
C SER A 323 -0.36 8.20 -12.21
N GLU A 324 0.10 9.31 -11.60
CA GLU A 324 1.52 9.47 -11.23
C GLU A 324 1.86 8.58 -10.04
N TRP A 325 1.03 8.57 -8.99
CA TRP A 325 1.26 7.73 -7.82
C TRP A 325 1.10 6.24 -8.13
N ARG A 326 0.16 5.89 -9.01
CA ARG A 326 0.06 4.51 -9.51
C ARG A 326 1.32 4.09 -10.27
N THR A 327 1.88 4.97 -11.08
CA THR A 327 3.16 4.72 -11.77
C THR A 327 4.30 4.58 -10.75
N ALA A 328 4.38 5.49 -9.78
CA ALA A 328 5.38 5.42 -8.71
C ALA A 328 5.26 4.12 -7.88
N TYR A 329 4.03 3.65 -7.62
CA TYR A 329 3.78 2.37 -6.95
C TYR A 329 4.36 1.18 -7.74
N PHE A 330 4.15 1.10 -9.03
CA PHE A 330 4.72 0.02 -9.84
C PHE A 330 6.24 0.12 -9.96
N ASN A 331 6.79 1.32 -10.12
CA ASN A 331 8.23 1.54 -10.11
C ASN A 331 8.83 1.13 -8.76
N ARG A 332 8.11 1.35 -7.66
CA ARG A 332 8.54 0.91 -6.34
C ARG A 332 8.56 -0.59 -6.20
N ILE A 333 7.56 -1.33 -6.72
CA ILE A 333 7.58 -2.79 -6.77
C ILE A 333 8.80 -3.28 -7.57
N GLU A 334 9.08 -2.73 -8.75
CA GLU A 334 10.26 -3.07 -9.56
C GLU A 334 11.55 -2.86 -8.76
N SER A 335 11.69 -1.72 -8.09
CA SER A 335 12.85 -1.42 -7.24
C SER A 335 12.97 -2.39 -6.05
N LEU A 336 11.87 -2.69 -5.38
CA LEU A 336 11.89 -3.65 -4.27
C LEU A 336 12.28 -5.06 -4.72
N LEU A 337 11.84 -5.50 -5.90
CA LEU A 337 12.21 -6.80 -6.49
C LEU A 337 13.68 -6.91 -6.88
N THR A 338 14.42 -5.81 -6.96
CA THR A 338 15.87 -5.82 -7.22
C THR A 338 16.72 -5.70 -5.95
N ASN A 339 16.18 -5.09 -4.89
CA ASN A 339 16.98 -4.69 -3.73
C ASN A 339 16.57 -5.36 -2.41
N VAL A 340 15.28 -5.43 -2.12
CA VAL A 340 14.75 -5.86 -0.81
C VAL A 340 13.99 -7.17 -0.91
N PHE A 341 13.11 -7.29 -1.89
CA PHE A 341 12.21 -8.43 -2.05
C PHE A 341 12.77 -9.45 -3.05
N THR A 342 13.97 -9.93 -2.80
CA THR A 342 14.63 -10.99 -3.58
C THR A 342 14.86 -12.20 -2.70
N THR A 343 14.89 -13.39 -3.27
CA THR A 343 15.23 -14.62 -2.52
C THR A 343 16.58 -14.47 -1.83
N ASN A 344 17.59 -13.92 -2.51
CA ASN A 344 18.93 -13.69 -1.95
C ASN A 344 18.94 -12.69 -0.78
N SER A 345 17.96 -11.80 -0.72
CA SER A 345 17.83 -10.80 0.35
C SER A 345 16.98 -11.31 1.52
N ILE A 346 15.93 -12.10 1.24
CA ILE A 346 14.97 -12.57 2.25
C ILE A 346 15.49 -13.83 2.96
N LEU A 347 16.00 -14.81 2.20
CA LEU A 347 16.33 -16.13 2.75
C LEU A 347 17.42 -16.11 3.81
N PRO A 348 18.47 -15.29 3.77
CA PRO A 348 19.45 -15.24 4.86
C PRO A 348 18.84 -14.82 6.21
N SER A 349 17.95 -13.83 6.22
CA SER A 349 17.21 -13.41 7.44
C SER A 349 16.21 -14.48 7.90
N PHE A 350 15.55 -15.12 6.95
CA PHE A 350 14.64 -16.24 7.20
C PHE A 350 15.40 -17.41 7.84
N ASP A 351 16.52 -17.85 7.24
CA ASP A 351 17.31 -18.98 7.71
C ASP A 351 17.97 -18.69 9.09
N ALA A 352 18.44 -17.46 9.33
CA ALA A 352 18.93 -17.06 10.65
C ALA A 352 17.83 -17.08 11.72
N THR A 353 16.59 -16.68 11.37
CA THR A 353 15.45 -16.76 12.29
C THR A 353 15.04 -18.21 12.54
N THR A 354 15.06 -19.06 11.51
CA THR A 354 14.82 -20.50 11.63
C THR A 354 15.86 -21.17 12.55
N GLN A 355 17.14 -20.81 12.44
CA GLN A 355 18.19 -21.35 13.29
C GLN A 355 17.96 -21.02 14.79
N ARG A 356 17.54 -19.78 15.08
CA ARG A 356 17.17 -19.40 16.46
C ARG A 356 15.94 -20.16 16.96
N LEU A 357 14.96 -20.37 16.09
CA LEU A 357 13.77 -21.16 16.40
C LEU A 357 14.12 -22.62 16.69
N GLU A 358 14.94 -23.26 15.86
CA GLU A 358 15.38 -24.66 16.05
C GLU A 358 16.05 -24.88 17.42
N ALA A 359 16.81 -23.91 17.92
CA ALA A 359 17.46 -24.01 19.23
C ALA A 359 16.49 -24.24 20.40
N VAL A 360 15.21 -23.89 20.24
CA VAL A 360 14.18 -24.03 21.30
C VAL A 360 13.10 -25.05 20.99
N LEU A 361 13.04 -25.58 19.76
CA LEU A 361 12.04 -26.59 19.39
C LEU A 361 12.22 -27.92 20.14
N ALA A 362 13.41 -28.18 20.71
CA ALA A 362 13.63 -29.31 21.60
C ALA A 362 12.89 -29.18 22.96
N LEU A 363 12.42 -27.97 23.30
CA LEU A 363 11.70 -27.66 24.54
C LEU A 363 10.17 -27.63 24.36
N VAL A 364 9.70 -27.90 23.15
CA VAL A 364 8.27 -27.99 22.79
C VAL A 364 7.90 -29.45 22.55
N PRO A 365 6.62 -29.85 22.71
CA PRO A 365 6.17 -31.20 22.37
C PRO A 365 6.60 -31.62 20.95
N LYS A 366 7.02 -32.87 20.78
CA LYS A 366 7.61 -33.35 19.52
C LYS A 366 6.72 -33.13 18.32
N ASP A 367 5.44 -33.45 18.44
CA ASP A 367 4.46 -33.29 17.34
C ASP A 367 4.27 -31.83 16.96
N GLU A 368 4.23 -30.92 17.95
CA GLU A 368 4.19 -29.47 17.70
C GLU A 368 5.45 -28.99 16.99
N ALA A 369 6.62 -29.41 17.45
CA ALA A 369 7.90 -29.05 16.84
C ALA A 369 7.99 -29.52 15.37
N GLU A 370 7.55 -30.74 15.07
CA GLU A 370 7.48 -31.28 13.71
C GLU A 370 6.51 -30.49 12.83
N GLY A 371 5.33 -30.14 13.35
CA GLY A 371 4.35 -29.28 12.68
C GLY A 371 4.90 -27.90 12.37
N ILE A 372 5.61 -27.27 13.31
CA ILE A 372 6.27 -25.97 13.11
C ILE A 372 7.33 -26.07 11.99
N ARG A 373 8.21 -27.10 12.04
CA ARG A 373 9.22 -27.31 11.00
C ARG A 373 8.62 -27.49 9.61
N ALA A 374 7.52 -28.25 9.52
CA ALA A 374 6.81 -28.42 8.24
C ALA A 374 6.26 -27.10 7.73
N SER A 375 5.65 -26.30 8.60
CA SER A 375 5.09 -24.98 8.26
C SER A 375 6.15 -23.96 7.90
N VAL A 376 7.33 -24.01 8.54
CA VAL A 376 8.49 -23.16 8.18
C VAL A 376 9.00 -23.50 6.78
N ARG A 377 9.13 -24.79 6.44
CA ARG A 377 9.53 -25.21 5.08
C ARG A 377 8.50 -24.76 4.03
N ASP A 378 7.22 -24.90 4.33
CA ASP A 378 6.14 -24.46 3.46
C ASP A 378 6.18 -22.93 3.24
N LEU A 379 6.29 -22.13 4.30
CA LEU A 379 6.40 -20.67 4.19
C LEU A 379 7.62 -20.26 3.35
N ARG A 380 8.75 -20.93 3.54
CA ARG A 380 9.97 -20.68 2.74
C ARG A 380 9.71 -20.91 1.24
N GLY A 381 9.00 -21.99 0.90
CA GLY A 381 8.56 -22.29 -0.47
C GLY A 381 7.65 -21.18 -1.03
N ARG A 382 6.63 -20.81 -0.27
CA ARG A 382 5.68 -19.73 -0.65
C ARG A 382 6.38 -18.39 -0.90
N ILE A 383 7.37 -18.01 -0.11
CA ILE A 383 8.16 -16.79 -0.34
C ILE A 383 8.90 -16.85 -1.69
N VAL A 384 9.50 -17.99 -2.03
CA VAL A 384 10.21 -18.20 -3.32
C VAL A 384 9.21 -18.10 -4.48
N ASP A 385 8.07 -18.79 -4.37
CA ASP A 385 7.05 -18.81 -5.41
C ASP A 385 6.42 -17.43 -5.61
N ARG A 386 6.13 -16.71 -4.52
CA ARG A 386 5.64 -15.33 -4.59
C ARG A 386 6.65 -14.40 -5.25
N THR A 387 7.93 -14.51 -4.94
CA THR A 387 8.97 -13.70 -5.59
C THR A 387 8.97 -13.93 -7.10
N ARG A 388 8.88 -15.18 -7.56
CA ARG A 388 8.78 -15.54 -8.98
C ARG A 388 7.48 -15.01 -9.62
N ASN A 389 6.36 -15.17 -8.94
CA ASN A 389 5.07 -14.66 -9.40
C ASN A 389 5.09 -13.12 -9.60
N LEU A 390 5.65 -12.37 -8.66
CA LEU A 390 5.80 -10.92 -8.79
C LEU A 390 6.69 -10.52 -9.96
N GLN A 391 7.80 -11.23 -10.18
CA GLN A 391 8.68 -11.01 -11.34
C GLN A 391 7.93 -11.24 -12.65
N GLN A 392 7.09 -12.28 -12.74
CA GLN A 392 6.25 -12.55 -13.91
C GLN A 392 5.20 -11.44 -14.13
N GLN A 393 4.53 -10.98 -13.06
CA GLN A 393 3.55 -9.91 -13.16
C GLN A 393 4.19 -8.59 -13.64
N ILE A 394 5.37 -8.23 -13.13
CA ILE A 394 6.11 -7.04 -13.56
C ILE A 394 6.61 -7.20 -15.00
N ALA A 395 7.13 -8.37 -15.38
CA ALA A 395 7.57 -8.62 -16.75
C ALA A 395 6.43 -8.57 -17.77
N GLY A 396 5.21 -8.89 -17.35
CA GLY A 396 3.98 -8.79 -18.16
C GLY A 396 3.45 -7.37 -18.35
N ARG A 397 4.02 -6.37 -17.66
CA ARG A 397 3.60 -4.97 -17.82
C ARG A 397 4.18 -4.35 -19.10
N PRO A 398 3.47 -3.37 -19.68
CA PRO A 398 3.98 -2.65 -20.83
C PRO A 398 5.33 -1.99 -20.55
N ARG A 399 6.28 -2.16 -21.45
CA ARG A 399 7.55 -1.41 -21.40
C ARG A 399 7.28 0.06 -21.74
N PRO A 400 8.15 1.00 -21.32
CA PRO A 400 8.06 2.38 -21.76
C PRO A 400 7.99 2.45 -23.28
N THR A 401 6.96 3.11 -23.80
CA THR A 401 6.71 3.21 -25.24
C THR A 401 7.68 4.22 -25.83
N GLN A 402 8.47 3.77 -26.79
CA GLN A 402 9.33 4.66 -27.58
C GLN A 402 8.50 5.26 -28.72
N LEU A 403 8.41 6.58 -28.76
CA LEU A 403 7.82 7.31 -29.86
C LEU A 403 8.91 7.57 -30.94
N ALA A 404 8.50 7.62 -32.20
CA ALA A 404 9.37 8.06 -33.29
C ALA A 404 9.81 9.54 -33.07
N PRO A 405 10.85 10.02 -33.77
CA PRO A 405 11.31 11.41 -33.63
C PRO A 405 10.24 12.47 -33.89
N ASP A 406 9.23 12.17 -34.70
CA ASP A 406 8.07 13.03 -34.95
C ASP A 406 6.98 12.95 -33.85
N GLY A 407 7.27 12.28 -32.75
CA GLY A 407 6.34 12.08 -31.64
C GLY A 407 5.21 11.06 -31.91
N SER A 408 5.28 10.30 -33.01
CA SER A 408 4.22 9.35 -33.35
C SER A 408 4.63 7.89 -33.13
N ILE A 409 3.62 7.02 -33.05
CA ILE A 409 3.79 5.56 -33.08
C ILE A 409 2.61 4.92 -33.79
N GLN A 410 2.90 3.97 -34.67
CA GLN A 410 1.91 3.08 -35.27
C GLN A 410 1.50 2.04 -34.23
N LEU A 411 0.19 1.87 -34.03
CA LEU A 411 -0.34 0.99 -32.99
C LEU A 411 -0.67 -0.40 -33.60
N ALA A 412 -0.14 -1.45 -32.96
CA ALA A 412 -0.32 -2.83 -33.38
C ALA A 412 -0.60 -3.75 -32.17
N ASN A 413 -0.82 -5.03 -32.39
CA ASN A 413 -1.01 -6.06 -31.34
C ASN A 413 -2.24 -5.82 -30.44
N TRP A 414 -3.33 -5.41 -31.06
CA TRP A 414 -4.60 -5.18 -30.38
C TRP A 414 -5.21 -6.49 -29.86
N GLN A 415 -5.70 -6.47 -28.63
CA GLN A 415 -6.44 -7.57 -28.02
C GLN A 415 -7.94 -7.33 -28.16
N SER A 416 -8.68 -8.32 -28.66
CA SER A 416 -10.13 -8.28 -28.69
C SER A 416 -10.71 -8.59 -27.32
N LYS A 417 -11.65 -7.76 -26.86
CA LYS A 417 -12.48 -8.03 -25.69
C LYS A 417 -13.94 -7.99 -26.09
N ASN A 418 -14.58 -9.15 -26.06
CA ASN A 418 -16.02 -9.26 -26.27
C ASN A 418 -16.73 -8.89 -24.95
N ALA A 419 -17.88 -8.21 -25.06
CA ALA A 419 -18.72 -7.98 -23.89
C ALA A 419 -19.22 -9.32 -23.36
N THR A 420 -19.06 -9.55 -22.07
CA THR A 420 -19.60 -10.74 -21.37
C THR A 420 -21.11 -10.62 -21.25
N GLY A 421 -21.82 -11.26 -22.16
CA GLY A 421 -23.25 -11.54 -22.12
C GLY A 421 -23.48 -12.70 -23.07
N ASN A 422 -24.23 -13.72 -22.65
CA ASN A 422 -24.50 -14.90 -23.43
C ASN A 422 -25.05 -14.55 -24.81
N GLY A 423 -24.21 -14.64 -25.83
CA GLY A 423 -24.57 -14.70 -27.24
C GLY A 423 -24.62 -13.36 -27.98
N GLY A 424 -23.79 -13.17 -28.97
CA GLY A 424 -24.09 -12.36 -30.12
C GLY A 424 -23.29 -11.08 -30.38
N SER A 425 -22.30 -10.71 -29.58
CA SER A 425 -21.33 -9.68 -29.98
C SER A 425 -19.99 -10.31 -30.28
N GLY A 426 -19.45 -10.10 -31.49
CA GLY A 426 -18.21 -10.69 -31.94
C GLY A 426 -17.28 -9.69 -32.60
N THR A 427 -15.98 -9.95 -32.49
CA THR A 427 -14.94 -9.26 -33.26
C THR A 427 -14.37 -10.23 -34.28
N GLN A 428 -14.36 -9.85 -35.55
CA GLN A 428 -13.80 -10.69 -36.64
C GLN A 428 -13.08 -9.84 -37.68
N ARG A 429 -12.08 -10.43 -38.35
CA ARG A 429 -11.49 -9.78 -39.51
C ARG A 429 -12.48 -9.79 -40.66
N ASP A 430 -12.58 -8.68 -41.37
CA ASP A 430 -13.43 -8.53 -42.57
C ASP A 430 -12.58 -8.08 -43.77
N ALA A 431 -12.01 -9.06 -44.46
CA ALA A 431 -11.13 -8.82 -45.60
C ALA A 431 -11.84 -8.11 -46.76
N LEU A 432 -13.17 -8.22 -46.89
CA LEU A 432 -13.93 -7.52 -47.89
C LEU A 432 -14.03 -6.01 -47.63
N ALA A 433 -13.95 -5.63 -46.36
CA ALA A 433 -13.94 -4.23 -45.91
C ALA A 433 -12.55 -3.59 -45.96
N GLY A 434 -11.50 -4.42 -46.07
CA GLY A 434 -10.11 -4.01 -46.12
C GLY A 434 -9.19 -5.06 -45.46
N PRO A 435 -7.90 -5.16 -45.87
CA PRO A 435 -7.01 -6.24 -45.44
C PRO A 435 -6.76 -6.30 -43.93
N GLU A 436 -6.95 -5.21 -43.23
CA GLU A 436 -6.79 -5.12 -41.76
C GLU A 436 -8.05 -4.53 -41.08
N ALA A 437 -9.22 -4.64 -41.74
CA ALA A 437 -10.48 -4.22 -41.15
C ALA A 437 -10.95 -5.23 -40.09
N ILE A 438 -11.29 -4.73 -38.92
CA ILE A 438 -11.92 -5.49 -37.84
C ILE A 438 -13.38 -5.08 -37.74
N ARG A 439 -14.26 -6.04 -37.91
CA ARG A 439 -15.71 -5.89 -37.74
C ARG A 439 -16.13 -6.27 -36.34
N MET A 440 -17.01 -5.47 -35.78
CA MET A 440 -17.67 -5.70 -34.50
C MET A 440 -19.19 -5.68 -34.70
N ASP A 441 -19.84 -6.78 -34.39
CA ASP A 441 -21.28 -6.94 -34.53
C ASP A 441 -21.97 -6.87 -33.17
N LEU A 442 -23.09 -6.14 -33.10
CA LEU A 442 -23.99 -6.09 -31.97
C LEU A 442 -25.33 -6.75 -32.40
N LEU A 443 -25.57 -7.96 -31.94
CA LEU A 443 -26.87 -8.65 -32.10
C LEU A 443 -27.82 -8.32 -30.94
N GLN A 444 -27.26 -7.81 -29.84
CA GLN A 444 -27.94 -7.33 -28.63
C GLN A 444 -27.10 -6.22 -27.99
N PRO A 445 -27.63 -5.50 -26.97
CA PRO A 445 -26.87 -4.46 -26.28
C PRO A 445 -25.50 -4.94 -25.85
N GLY A 446 -24.44 -4.22 -26.22
CA GLY A 446 -23.07 -4.65 -25.95
C GLY A 446 -22.01 -3.58 -26.21
N GLN A 447 -20.76 -3.93 -25.92
CA GLN A 447 -19.60 -3.08 -26.16
C GLN A 447 -18.33 -3.87 -26.48
N PRO A 448 -18.28 -4.60 -27.61
CA PRO A 448 -17.04 -5.22 -28.07
C PRO A 448 -15.97 -4.15 -28.29
N SER A 449 -14.71 -4.51 -28.05
CA SER A 449 -13.63 -3.55 -28.14
C SER A 449 -12.30 -4.20 -28.52
N LEU A 450 -11.44 -3.42 -29.17
CA LEU A 450 -10.00 -3.66 -29.28
C LEU A 450 -9.30 -2.85 -28.20
N ARG A 451 -8.33 -3.46 -27.54
CA ARG A 451 -7.59 -2.86 -26.42
C ARG A 451 -6.10 -3.02 -26.60
N LEU A 452 -5.37 -1.95 -26.26
CA LEU A 452 -3.91 -1.94 -26.30
C LEU A 452 -3.39 -1.19 -25.09
N ARG A 453 -2.56 -1.83 -24.30
CA ARG A 453 -1.89 -1.18 -23.16
C ARG A 453 -0.53 -0.64 -23.59
N LEU A 454 -0.26 0.61 -23.21
CA LEU A 454 0.99 1.32 -23.47
C LEU A 454 1.43 2.01 -22.19
N ARG A 455 2.75 2.18 -22.02
CA ARG A 455 3.34 3.03 -20.98
C ARG A 455 3.93 4.26 -21.65
N LEU A 456 3.28 5.42 -21.45
CA LEU A 456 3.59 6.67 -22.15
C LEU A 456 4.22 7.69 -21.19
N PRO A 457 5.21 8.48 -21.62
CA PRO A 457 5.71 9.60 -20.84
C PRO A 457 4.67 10.71 -20.69
N ALA A 458 4.93 11.68 -19.80
CA ALA A 458 4.11 12.88 -19.68
C ALA A 458 3.96 13.58 -21.02
N GLY A 459 2.78 14.14 -21.31
CA GLY A 459 2.53 14.88 -22.56
C GLY A 459 1.06 14.92 -22.96
N ALA A 460 0.77 15.75 -23.95
CA ALA A 460 -0.53 15.75 -24.62
C ALA A 460 -0.49 14.79 -25.82
N TYR A 461 -1.52 14.03 -25.99
CA TYR A 461 -1.59 12.98 -27.01
C TYR A 461 -2.90 13.04 -27.80
N ARG A 462 -2.82 12.56 -29.05
CA ARG A 462 -3.98 12.27 -29.88
C ARG A 462 -3.92 10.83 -30.38
N PHE A 463 -4.94 10.05 -30.00
CA PHE A 463 -5.18 8.71 -30.53
C PHE A 463 -6.06 8.83 -31.78
N GLU A 464 -5.58 8.39 -32.91
CA GLU A 464 -6.21 8.51 -34.23
C GLU A 464 -6.55 7.15 -34.80
N GLY A 465 -7.59 7.10 -35.64
CA GLY A 465 -8.04 5.92 -36.36
C GLY A 465 -9.05 6.24 -37.46
N ARG A 466 -9.59 5.20 -38.08
CA ARG A 466 -10.70 5.28 -39.04
C ARG A 466 -11.73 4.21 -38.71
N GLY A 467 -12.99 4.56 -38.84
CA GLY A 467 -14.10 3.65 -38.63
C GLY A 467 -15.27 3.93 -39.55
N ARG A 468 -16.12 2.93 -39.73
CA ARG A 468 -17.44 3.05 -40.42
C ARG A 468 -18.49 2.26 -39.66
N THR A 469 -19.75 2.58 -39.88
CA THR A 469 -20.87 1.90 -39.22
C THR A 469 -21.93 1.46 -40.22
N LYS A 470 -22.71 0.45 -39.86
CA LYS A 470 -23.91 0.05 -40.57
C LYS A 470 -25.01 -0.31 -39.58
N ASP A 471 -26.13 0.40 -39.69
CA ASP A 471 -27.33 0.19 -38.89
C ASP A 471 -27.04 0.16 -37.38
N LEU A 472 -26.05 0.97 -36.93
CA LEU A 472 -25.65 1.02 -35.55
C LEU A 472 -26.65 1.87 -34.74
N ASP A 473 -27.53 1.17 -34.04
CA ASP A 473 -28.60 1.74 -33.26
C ASP A 473 -28.10 2.24 -31.89
N SER A 474 -28.50 3.45 -31.55
CA SER A 474 -28.15 4.12 -30.31
C SER A 474 -29.39 4.75 -29.69
N PRO A 475 -29.64 4.53 -28.38
CA PRO A 475 -30.65 5.33 -27.67
C PRO A 475 -30.32 6.82 -27.76
N ALA A 476 -31.32 7.67 -28.04
CA ALA A 476 -31.16 9.11 -28.29
C ALA A 476 -30.55 9.88 -27.12
N ASP A 477 -30.59 9.33 -25.90
CA ASP A 477 -30.17 9.95 -24.64
C ASP A 477 -28.90 9.35 -24.05
N ALA A 478 -28.32 8.32 -24.65
CA ALA A 478 -27.17 7.59 -24.08
C ALA A 478 -25.83 8.28 -24.40
N LYS A 479 -25.21 8.89 -23.38
CA LYS A 479 -23.85 9.43 -23.50
C LYS A 479 -22.83 8.35 -23.83
N GLY A 480 -21.95 8.62 -24.82
CA GLY A 480 -20.83 7.77 -25.17
C GLY A 480 -21.19 6.45 -25.85
N VAL A 481 -22.22 6.45 -26.69
CA VAL A 481 -22.59 5.36 -27.60
C VAL A 481 -22.01 5.58 -28.99
N GLY A 482 -22.04 4.53 -29.81
CA GLY A 482 -21.52 4.54 -31.17
C GLY A 482 -20.16 3.88 -31.27
N LEU A 483 -19.54 4.04 -32.44
CA LEU A 483 -18.19 3.57 -32.74
C LEU A 483 -17.21 4.70 -32.45
N GLY A 484 -16.22 4.46 -31.58
CA GLY A 484 -15.30 5.52 -31.18
C GLY A 484 -14.00 5.03 -30.55
N LEU A 485 -13.13 6.00 -30.26
CA LEU A 485 -11.84 5.81 -29.60
C LEU A 485 -11.86 6.46 -28.22
N ARG A 486 -11.13 5.90 -27.26
CA ARG A 486 -10.92 6.50 -25.93
C ARG A 486 -9.74 5.87 -25.19
N ILE A 487 -9.45 6.34 -23.99
CA ILE A 487 -8.63 5.63 -23.02
C ILE A 487 -9.48 5.17 -21.81
N SER A 488 -9.03 4.11 -21.16
CA SER A 488 -9.69 3.59 -19.95
C SER A 488 -9.68 4.64 -18.83
N GLY A 489 -10.79 4.76 -18.10
CA GLY A 489 -10.90 5.73 -16.99
C GLY A 489 -11.32 7.15 -17.40
N MET A 490 -11.34 7.49 -18.70
CA MET A 490 -11.82 8.81 -19.17
C MET A 490 -13.27 8.79 -19.65
N ILE A 491 -13.87 9.98 -19.66
CA ILE A 491 -15.25 10.19 -20.14
C ILE A 491 -15.33 9.81 -21.61
N ARG A 492 -16.37 9.06 -21.97
CA ARG A 492 -16.67 8.70 -23.36
C ARG A 492 -17.20 9.90 -24.12
N THR A 493 -16.65 10.11 -25.31
CA THR A 493 -17.22 11.05 -26.31
C THR A 493 -18.24 10.33 -27.17
N PRO A 494 -19.24 11.03 -27.75
CA PRO A 494 -20.13 10.45 -28.77
C PRO A 494 -19.33 9.88 -29.93
N GLY A 495 -19.72 8.68 -30.38
CA GLY A 495 -19.11 8.01 -31.51
C GLY A 495 -20.00 8.07 -32.77
N LEU A 496 -19.56 7.40 -33.85
CA LEU A 496 -20.36 7.25 -35.07
C LEU A 496 -21.55 6.33 -34.79
N VAL A 497 -22.74 6.74 -35.24
CA VAL A 497 -23.99 6.00 -35.13
C VAL A 497 -24.69 5.91 -36.49
N GLY A 498 -25.72 5.05 -36.62
CA GLY A 498 -26.44 4.84 -37.85
C GLY A 498 -25.59 4.12 -38.89
N THR A 499 -25.69 4.54 -40.16
CA THR A 499 -24.87 4.04 -41.28
C THR A 499 -23.98 5.17 -41.79
N SER A 500 -22.67 4.94 -41.76
CA SER A 500 -21.67 5.88 -42.26
C SER A 500 -20.59 5.15 -43.05
N ASP A 501 -20.03 5.83 -44.04
CA ASP A 501 -18.80 5.37 -44.68
C ASP A 501 -17.58 5.64 -43.78
N TRP A 502 -16.37 5.25 -44.24
CA TRP A 502 -15.12 5.43 -43.49
C TRP A 502 -14.87 6.88 -43.12
N GLN A 503 -14.92 7.14 -41.81
CA GLN A 503 -14.69 8.46 -41.20
C GLN A 503 -13.41 8.44 -40.35
N PRO A 504 -12.68 9.57 -40.27
CA PRO A 504 -11.59 9.72 -39.33
C PRO A 504 -12.13 9.78 -37.90
N LEU A 505 -11.41 9.13 -36.98
CA LEU A 505 -11.69 9.13 -35.55
C LEU A 505 -10.51 9.74 -34.79
N GLY A 506 -10.78 10.39 -33.67
CA GLY A 506 -9.74 10.94 -32.82
C GLY A 506 -10.20 11.06 -31.36
N PHE A 507 -9.25 10.83 -30.45
CA PHE A 507 -9.44 11.05 -29.02
C PHE A 507 -8.20 11.75 -28.45
N GLU A 508 -8.37 12.86 -27.77
CA GLU A 508 -7.30 13.65 -27.18
C GLU A 508 -7.26 13.45 -25.67
N PHE A 509 -6.05 13.33 -25.13
CA PHE A 509 -5.83 13.21 -23.69
C PHE A 509 -4.47 13.80 -23.29
N LYS A 510 -4.33 14.13 -22.00
CA LYS A 510 -3.09 14.64 -21.41
C LYS A 510 -2.68 13.75 -20.25
N LEU A 511 -1.37 13.51 -20.11
CA LEU A 511 -0.74 12.78 -19.02
C LEU A 511 0.21 13.74 -18.30
N GLU A 512 0.07 13.84 -16.99
CA GLU A 512 0.93 14.71 -16.19
C GLU A 512 2.29 14.04 -15.85
N GLY A 513 2.32 12.71 -15.84
CA GLY A 513 3.51 11.91 -15.61
C GLY A 513 3.57 10.68 -16.50
N GLU A 514 4.65 9.88 -16.40
CA GLU A 514 4.72 8.58 -17.07
C GLU A 514 3.59 7.68 -16.58
N THR A 515 2.75 7.20 -17.51
CA THR A 515 1.50 6.52 -17.16
C THR A 515 1.25 5.31 -18.05
N GLU A 516 0.81 4.22 -17.44
CA GLU A 516 0.22 3.10 -18.17
C GLU A 516 -1.21 3.43 -18.55
N VAL A 517 -1.49 3.44 -19.86
CA VAL A 517 -2.80 3.71 -20.43
C VAL A 517 -3.31 2.52 -21.21
N GLU A 518 -4.61 2.28 -21.21
CA GLU A 518 -5.27 1.32 -22.09
C GLU A 518 -6.05 2.10 -23.15
N LEU A 519 -5.55 2.07 -24.39
CA LEU A 519 -6.24 2.58 -25.57
C LEU A 519 -7.37 1.63 -25.93
N ILE A 520 -8.54 2.17 -26.26
CA ILE A 520 -9.75 1.40 -26.54
C ILE A 520 -10.38 1.92 -27.83
N ALA A 521 -10.57 1.02 -28.81
CA ALA A 521 -11.44 1.22 -29.95
C ALA A 521 -12.68 0.34 -29.73
N GLU A 522 -13.86 0.94 -29.58
CA GLU A 522 -15.07 0.21 -29.17
C GLU A 522 -16.28 0.56 -30.04
N VAL A 523 -17.19 -0.42 -30.15
CA VAL A 523 -18.55 -0.24 -30.65
C VAL A 523 -19.49 -0.41 -29.48
N ARG A 524 -20.35 0.58 -29.22
CA ARG A 524 -21.34 0.53 -28.14
C ARG A 524 -22.72 0.91 -28.65
N GLY A 525 -23.70 0.05 -28.45
CA GLY A 525 -25.07 0.27 -28.91
C GLY A 525 -26.00 -0.88 -28.58
N GLN A 526 -27.20 -0.85 -29.18
CA GLN A 526 -28.22 -1.89 -29.03
C GLN A 526 -28.04 -3.00 -30.07
N LYS A 527 -27.87 -2.63 -31.34
CA LYS A 527 -27.66 -3.53 -32.48
C LYS A 527 -26.91 -2.82 -33.61
N GLY A 528 -26.43 -3.55 -34.59
CA GLY A 528 -25.75 -3.02 -35.78
C GLY A 528 -24.29 -3.46 -35.85
N SER A 529 -23.54 -2.89 -36.79
CA SER A 529 -22.14 -3.25 -37.04
C SER A 529 -21.25 -2.01 -37.10
N GLY A 530 -20.01 -2.16 -36.64
CA GLY A 530 -18.97 -1.17 -36.78
C GLY A 530 -17.66 -1.79 -37.26
N TRP A 531 -16.86 -1.06 -38.01
CA TRP A 531 -15.54 -1.48 -38.50
C TRP A 531 -14.48 -0.49 -38.14
N PHE A 532 -13.30 -0.98 -37.77
CA PHE A 532 -12.09 -0.20 -37.63
C PHE A 532 -11.03 -0.65 -38.63
N ASP A 533 -10.34 0.28 -39.29
CA ASP A 533 -9.12 0.01 -40.04
C ASP A 533 -7.93 0.10 -39.07
N THR A 534 -7.39 -1.06 -38.68
CA THR A 534 -6.32 -1.11 -37.66
C THR A 534 -4.99 -0.53 -38.16
N ARG A 535 -4.78 -0.39 -39.49
CA ARG A 535 -3.61 0.30 -40.05
C ARG A 535 -3.67 1.81 -39.87
N ALA A 536 -4.88 2.36 -39.65
CA ALA A 536 -5.06 3.78 -39.38
C ALA A 536 -4.83 4.14 -37.89
N PHE A 537 -4.66 3.16 -37.02
CA PHE A 537 -4.46 3.41 -35.61
C PHE A 537 -3.05 3.97 -35.33
N ARG A 538 -3.01 5.21 -34.90
CA ARG A 538 -1.78 5.92 -34.59
C ARG A 538 -1.94 6.73 -33.30
N LEU A 539 -0.87 6.83 -32.54
CA LEU A 539 -0.77 7.77 -31.43
C LEU A 539 0.24 8.87 -31.81
N ARG A 540 -0.11 10.11 -31.54
CA ARG A 540 0.79 11.27 -31.73
C ARG A 540 0.88 12.05 -30.44
N ARG A 541 2.09 12.43 -30.07
CA ARG A 541 2.35 13.45 -29.05
C ARG A 541 2.22 14.82 -29.72
N LYS A 542 1.44 15.72 -29.10
CA LYS A 542 1.25 17.10 -29.56
C LYS A 542 2.37 18.00 -29.11
#